data_74fd3c41c451bd256b38ad4a405fdbff
#
_entry.id   74fd3c41c451bd256b38ad4a405fdbff
#
_cell.length_a   1.000
_cell.length_b   1.000
_cell.length_c   1.000
_cell.angle_alpha   90.00
_cell.angle_beta   90.00
_cell.angle_gamma   90.00
#
_symmetry.space_group_name_H-M   'P 1'
#
loop_
_entity.id
_entity.type
_entity.pdbx_description
1 polymer ?
#
loop_
_entity_poly.entity_id
_entity_poly.type
_entity_poly.pdbx_seq_one_letter_code
_entity_poly.pdbx_strand_id
1 'polypeptide(L)'
;MIKKFFKLIAKLFLGLLALLAVFLIVIAVLPAHISSAQIDFTRHLGNYVQGMGDSEVTQNSFFGVPGSARMIVSASGEAVSASIRLNGSTVARPDSFNGPATFEIPVNLEDSNTISVAMDEASEGSVTVRVKQMADVELHVESRIHFNTNVSDFVAAREFYGKLGFGTLTGFPDTNTQAMARAIGIETPTSYDGSKGDWAGGYLLHGELIGLGGFSGGLIDLIEFTIPRNEDPPYAQINHLGMAKAAMNTTNIAADYQYMKNMGVEFISAPTARADGSLFAIFSDLDGTHYELIEVAGEDEETLTTHITRLSAVTVNVSDFERSRAWYQLMGYNIDSELASTDSIEVANAMGFEDKFEIKGAILKHHKDESTIELVQWITPFDPEPPYSIPVNHLGIHRMAFTSNDIEADVATLKAQGVEFVSDITPCCSGPDSSGSIVAFYDPDGTIVELAGQTAFMSKLLGVVMWLMG
;
A
#
# COMPACT_ATOMS: atom_id res chain seq x y z
N MET A 1 -27.36 43.64 42.03
CA MET A 1 -26.26 43.59 41.05
C MET A 1 -25.88 42.15 40.67
N ILE A 2 -25.63 41.28 41.60
CA ILE A 2 -25.21 39.84 41.42
C ILE A 2 -26.20 39.01 40.56
N LYS A 3 -27.53 39.10 40.81
CA LYS A 3 -28.52 38.36 39.99
C LYS A 3 -28.58 38.79 38.53
N LYS A 4 -28.29 40.05 38.22
CA LYS A 4 -28.23 40.53 36.82
C LYS A 4 -26.96 40.04 36.11
N PHE A 5 -25.86 39.97 36.83
CA PHE A 5 -24.58 39.42 36.34
C PHE A 5 -24.69 37.92 35.98
N PHE A 6 -25.26 37.09 36.89
CA PHE A 6 -25.49 35.68 36.62
C PHE A 6 -26.46 35.43 35.43
N LYS A 7 -27.51 36.28 35.28
CA LYS A 7 -28.40 36.18 34.13
C LYS A 7 -27.71 36.58 32.83
N LEU A 8 -26.75 37.47 32.82
CA LEU A 8 -25.95 37.83 31.65
C LEU A 8 -25.02 36.70 31.27
N ILE A 9 -24.32 36.10 32.24
CA ILE A 9 -23.42 34.95 31.99
C ILE A 9 -24.23 33.74 31.44
N ALA A 10 -25.40 33.46 32.02
CA ALA A 10 -26.23 32.38 31.51
C ALA A 10 -26.73 32.62 30.07
N LYS A 11 -27.04 33.86 29.70
CA LYS A 11 -27.42 34.19 28.33
C LYS A 11 -26.25 34.07 27.37
N LEU A 12 -25.05 34.51 27.76
CA LEU A 12 -23.84 34.37 26.96
C LEU A 12 -23.48 32.92 26.76
N PHE A 13 -23.60 32.10 27.81
CA PHE A 13 -23.36 30.66 27.73
C PHE A 13 -24.35 29.93 26.81
N LEU A 14 -25.67 30.25 26.94
CA LEU A 14 -26.70 29.74 26.04
C LEU A 14 -26.50 30.16 24.59
N GLY A 15 -26.05 31.41 24.35
CA GLY A 15 -25.70 31.92 23.03
C GLY A 15 -24.52 31.16 22.43
N LEU A 16 -23.49 30.89 23.24
CA LEU A 16 -22.33 30.10 22.81
C LEU A 16 -22.69 28.66 22.47
N LEU A 17 -23.54 28.02 23.29
CA LEU A 17 -24.04 26.67 23.02
C LEU A 17 -24.87 26.62 21.73
N ALA A 18 -25.71 27.62 21.46
CA ALA A 18 -26.47 27.71 20.23
C ALA A 18 -25.57 27.88 19.00
N LEU A 19 -24.53 28.72 19.09
CA LEU A 19 -23.54 28.88 18.04
C LEU A 19 -22.76 27.57 17.81
N LEU A 20 -22.36 26.88 18.84
CA LEU A 20 -21.68 25.57 18.73
C LEU A 20 -22.60 24.54 18.08
N ALA A 21 -23.87 24.49 18.43
CA ALA A 21 -24.83 23.57 17.81
C ALA A 21 -25.02 23.87 16.32
N VAL A 22 -25.15 25.14 15.94
CA VAL A 22 -25.21 25.55 14.53
C VAL A 22 -23.93 25.18 13.77
N PHE A 23 -22.78 25.41 14.38
CA PHE A 23 -21.47 25.04 13.81
C PHE A 23 -21.37 23.52 13.54
N LEU A 24 -21.74 22.69 14.50
CA LEU A 24 -21.76 21.23 14.36
C LEU A 24 -22.74 20.76 13.26
N ILE A 25 -23.92 21.40 13.18
CA ILE A 25 -24.90 21.10 12.12
C ILE A 25 -24.32 21.49 10.74
N VAL A 26 -23.68 22.64 10.63
CA VAL A 26 -23.06 23.07 9.36
C VAL A 26 -21.98 22.06 8.94
N ILE A 27 -21.11 21.64 9.85
CA ILE A 27 -20.10 20.62 9.56
C ILE A 27 -20.75 19.32 9.10
N ALA A 28 -21.80 18.86 9.76
CA ALA A 28 -22.47 17.60 9.41
C ALA A 28 -23.08 17.61 7.99
N VAL A 29 -23.54 18.78 7.51
CA VAL A 29 -24.16 18.91 6.18
C VAL A 29 -23.19 19.37 5.08
N LEU A 30 -21.95 19.77 5.43
CA LEU A 30 -20.93 20.00 4.41
C LEU A 30 -20.70 18.71 3.63
N PRO A 31 -20.64 18.77 2.29
CA PRO A 31 -20.28 17.60 1.52
C PRO A 31 -18.89 17.11 1.99
N ALA A 32 -18.74 15.80 2.14
CA ALA A 32 -17.42 15.21 2.29
C ALA A 32 -16.57 15.66 1.10
N HIS A 33 -15.29 15.86 1.28
CA HIS A 33 -14.40 16.07 0.15
C HIS A 33 -14.26 14.71 -0.56
N ILE A 34 -15.21 14.45 -1.46
CA ILE A 34 -15.25 13.25 -2.28
C ILE A 34 -14.30 13.49 -3.43
N SER A 35 -13.26 12.72 -3.53
CA SER A 35 -12.54 12.61 -4.78
C SER A 35 -13.19 11.51 -5.60
N SER A 36 -14.08 11.87 -6.52
CA SER A 36 -14.45 10.97 -7.60
C SER A 36 -13.28 10.94 -8.58
N ALA A 37 -12.63 9.81 -8.70
CA ALA A 37 -11.71 9.55 -9.78
C ALA A 37 -12.39 8.61 -10.75
N GLN A 38 -12.33 8.93 -12.06
CA GLN A 38 -12.62 7.96 -13.07
C GLN A 38 -11.44 7.01 -13.14
N ILE A 39 -11.64 5.80 -12.62
CA ILE A 39 -10.57 4.80 -12.53
C ILE A 39 -10.68 3.84 -13.70
N ASP A 40 -9.56 3.64 -14.39
CA ASP A 40 -9.42 2.61 -15.41
C ASP A 40 -9.11 1.28 -14.74
N PHE A 41 -10.15 0.48 -14.52
CA PHE A 41 -9.99 -0.88 -14.00
C PHE A 41 -9.61 -1.82 -15.12
N THR A 42 -8.36 -2.25 -15.17
CA THR A 42 -7.96 -3.39 -15.98
C THR A 42 -7.70 -4.58 -15.05
N ARG A 43 -8.58 -5.57 -15.08
CA ARG A 43 -8.47 -6.80 -14.30
C ARG A 43 -7.95 -7.93 -15.16
N HIS A 44 -6.93 -8.61 -14.67
CA HIS A 44 -6.46 -9.87 -15.26
C HIS A 44 -7.33 -11.00 -14.71
N LEU A 45 -8.08 -11.70 -15.58
CA LEU A 45 -8.98 -12.78 -15.17
C LEU A 45 -8.34 -14.16 -15.26
N GLY A 46 -7.24 -14.31 -15.97
CA GLY A 46 -6.48 -15.55 -16.05
C GLY A 46 -5.72 -15.72 -17.35
N ASN A 47 -4.78 -16.65 -17.33
CA ASN A 47 -4.10 -17.20 -18.50
C ASN A 47 -4.49 -18.68 -18.61
N TYR A 48 -5.18 -19.05 -19.69
CA TYR A 48 -5.77 -20.35 -19.89
C TYR A 48 -4.94 -21.11 -20.91
N VAL A 49 -4.47 -22.29 -20.52
CA VAL A 49 -3.71 -23.20 -21.38
C VAL A 49 -4.46 -24.53 -21.41
N GLN A 50 -4.42 -25.21 -22.53
CA GLN A 50 -5.03 -26.53 -22.61
C GLN A 50 -4.29 -27.50 -21.67
N GLY A 51 -5.01 -28.14 -20.75
CA GLY A 51 -4.50 -29.25 -19.94
C GLY A 51 -4.31 -30.52 -20.80
N MET A 52 -3.27 -31.29 -20.53
CA MET A 52 -3.10 -32.60 -21.17
C MET A 52 -4.22 -33.55 -20.71
N GLY A 53 -5.26 -33.66 -21.54
CA GLY A 53 -6.33 -34.67 -21.43
C GLY A 53 -7.58 -34.14 -20.71
N ASP A 54 -8.57 -33.85 -21.48
CA ASP A 54 -9.95 -33.41 -21.29
C ASP A 54 -10.13 -31.90 -21.48
N SER A 55 -11.17 -31.51 -22.24
CA SER A 55 -11.64 -30.14 -22.41
C SER A 55 -12.12 -29.57 -21.07
N GLU A 56 -11.16 -29.15 -20.25
CA GLU A 56 -11.45 -28.64 -18.92
C GLU A 56 -11.93 -27.19 -19.03
N VAL A 57 -13.18 -26.97 -18.65
CA VAL A 57 -13.76 -25.63 -18.53
C VAL A 57 -13.23 -25.00 -17.26
N THR A 58 -12.27 -24.08 -17.38
CA THR A 58 -11.82 -23.31 -16.24
C THR A 58 -12.82 -22.20 -15.95
N GLN A 59 -13.34 -22.19 -14.72
CA GLN A 59 -14.32 -21.19 -14.27
C GLN A 59 -13.74 -20.38 -13.12
N ASN A 60 -13.77 -19.04 -13.28
CA ASN A 60 -13.34 -18.08 -12.26
C ASN A 60 -14.47 -17.09 -11.98
N SER A 61 -14.58 -16.66 -10.71
CA SER A 61 -15.47 -15.58 -10.31
C SER A 61 -14.67 -14.32 -10.03
N PHE A 62 -15.24 -13.17 -10.36
CA PHE A 62 -14.63 -11.87 -10.08
C PHE A 62 -15.71 -10.81 -9.84
N PHE A 63 -15.35 -9.79 -9.06
CA PHE A 63 -16.22 -8.65 -8.80
C PHE A 63 -16.02 -7.58 -9.86
N GLY A 64 -17.11 -6.90 -10.24
CA GLY A 64 -17.15 -5.80 -11.20
C GLY A 64 -17.94 -4.62 -10.67
N VAL A 65 -17.80 -3.47 -11.31
CA VAL A 65 -18.76 -2.39 -11.16
C VAL A 65 -19.86 -2.62 -12.20
N PRO A 66 -21.17 -2.67 -11.82
CA PRO A 66 -22.22 -2.88 -12.78
C PRO A 66 -22.18 -1.85 -13.92
N GLY A 67 -22.18 -2.32 -15.14
CA GLY A 67 -22.17 -1.46 -16.32
C GLY A 67 -21.26 -1.92 -17.45
N SER A 68 -21.02 -1.02 -18.39
CA SER A 68 -20.26 -1.30 -19.61
C SER A 68 -18.78 -1.51 -19.34
N ALA A 69 -18.21 -2.53 -19.96
CA ALA A 69 -16.78 -2.86 -19.88
C ALA A 69 -16.31 -3.39 -21.25
N ARG A 70 -15.00 -3.57 -21.38
CA ARG A 70 -14.38 -4.24 -22.53
C ARG A 70 -13.59 -5.44 -22.04
N MET A 71 -13.89 -6.60 -22.58
CA MET A 71 -13.08 -7.79 -22.40
C MET A 71 -11.99 -7.81 -23.47
N ILE A 72 -10.74 -7.89 -23.03
CA ILE A 72 -9.55 -7.98 -23.88
C ILE A 72 -9.10 -9.43 -23.87
N VAL A 73 -9.12 -10.05 -25.04
CA VAL A 73 -8.70 -11.45 -25.22
C VAL A 73 -7.41 -11.46 -26.03
N SER A 74 -6.36 -12.04 -25.50
CA SER A 74 -5.07 -12.18 -26.18
C SER A 74 -4.76 -13.68 -26.33
N ALA A 75 -4.52 -14.11 -27.57
CA ALA A 75 -4.12 -15.48 -27.92
C ALA A 75 -2.61 -15.53 -28.19
N SER A 76 -1.94 -16.55 -27.71
CA SER A 76 -0.52 -16.81 -27.96
C SER A 76 -0.31 -18.28 -28.33
N GLY A 77 0.28 -18.55 -29.50
CA GLY A 77 0.48 -19.88 -30.08
C GLY A 77 0.02 -19.95 -31.53
N GLU A 78 0.29 -21.07 -32.23
CA GLU A 78 0.03 -21.20 -33.67
C GLU A 78 -1.42 -21.55 -34.01
N ALA A 79 -2.14 -22.24 -33.13
CA ALA A 79 -3.53 -22.66 -33.36
C ALA A 79 -4.35 -22.53 -32.07
N VAL A 80 -4.72 -21.31 -31.72
CA VAL A 80 -5.50 -21.05 -30.53
C VAL A 80 -6.98 -20.95 -30.88
N SER A 81 -7.79 -21.77 -30.20
CA SER A 81 -9.24 -21.79 -30.33
C SER A 81 -9.90 -22.03 -28.98
N ALA A 82 -10.86 -21.19 -28.63
CA ALA A 82 -11.54 -21.28 -27.35
C ALA A 82 -12.99 -20.75 -27.41
N SER A 83 -13.78 -21.15 -26.44
CA SER A 83 -15.07 -20.55 -26.15
C SER A 83 -15.05 -19.84 -24.82
N ILE A 84 -15.42 -18.55 -24.78
CA ILE A 84 -15.45 -17.75 -23.57
C ILE A 84 -16.88 -17.36 -23.24
N ARG A 85 -17.28 -17.58 -21.99
CA ARG A 85 -18.58 -17.19 -21.47
C ARG A 85 -18.41 -16.26 -20.28
N LEU A 86 -19.26 -15.22 -20.23
CA LEU A 86 -19.39 -14.30 -19.10
C LEU A 86 -20.83 -14.40 -18.59
N ASN A 87 -21.01 -14.66 -17.30
CA ASN A 87 -22.31 -14.81 -16.65
C ASN A 87 -23.23 -15.79 -17.41
N GLY A 88 -22.67 -16.89 -17.90
CA GLY A 88 -23.37 -17.91 -18.68
C GLY A 88 -23.61 -17.55 -20.16
N SER A 89 -23.42 -16.31 -20.58
CA SER A 89 -23.56 -15.85 -21.96
C SER A 89 -22.26 -16.02 -22.76
N THR A 90 -22.31 -16.55 -23.96
CA THR A 90 -21.14 -16.71 -24.82
C THR A 90 -20.71 -15.34 -25.35
N VAL A 91 -19.49 -14.91 -25.06
CA VAL A 91 -18.89 -13.64 -25.49
C VAL A 91 -17.84 -13.82 -26.58
N ALA A 92 -17.12 -14.95 -26.61
CA ALA A 92 -16.25 -15.33 -27.72
C ALA A 92 -16.48 -16.79 -28.11
N ARG A 93 -16.28 -17.09 -29.40
CA ARG A 93 -16.39 -18.43 -29.99
C ARG A 93 -15.09 -18.78 -30.71
N PRO A 94 -14.86 -20.06 -31.08
CA PRO A 94 -13.71 -20.45 -31.89
C PRO A 94 -13.41 -19.55 -33.07
N ASP A 95 -14.42 -19.12 -33.81
CA ASP A 95 -14.26 -18.23 -34.97
C ASP A 95 -13.72 -16.85 -34.60
N SER A 96 -13.83 -16.42 -33.35
CA SER A 96 -13.30 -15.15 -32.87
C SER A 96 -11.77 -15.10 -32.87
N PHE A 97 -11.11 -16.28 -32.85
CA PHE A 97 -9.66 -16.42 -32.83
C PHE A 97 -9.02 -16.50 -34.24
N ASN A 98 -9.83 -16.45 -35.29
CA ASN A 98 -9.34 -16.40 -36.68
C ASN A 98 -8.84 -15.01 -37.11
N GLY A 99 -8.94 -14.02 -36.23
CA GLY A 99 -8.56 -12.63 -36.46
C GLY A 99 -7.23 -12.24 -35.81
N PRO A 100 -7.11 -10.99 -35.33
CA PRO A 100 -5.92 -10.53 -34.63
C PRO A 100 -5.66 -11.33 -33.35
N ALA A 101 -4.38 -11.52 -33.00
CA ALA A 101 -3.99 -12.23 -31.78
C ALA A 101 -4.53 -11.57 -30.48
N THR A 102 -4.87 -10.27 -30.55
CA THR A 102 -5.57 -9.56 -29.45
C THR A 102 -6.79 -8.85 -30.01
N PHE A 103 -7.95 -9.06 -29.38
CA PHE A 103 -9.21 -8.42 -29.76
C PHE A 103 -10.01 -8.03 -28.53
N GLU A 104 -10.91 -7.05 -28.71
CA GLU A 104 -11.77 -6.51 -27.65
C GLU A 104 -13.24 -6.83 -27.90
N ILE A 105 -13.94 -7.17 -26.84
CA ILE A 105 -15.37 -7.49 -26.85
C ILE A 105 -16.08 -6.55 -25.87
N PRO A 106 -17.09 -5.77 -26.31
CA PRO A 106 -17.93 -5.03 -25.38
C PRO A 106 -18.76 -6.00 -24.54
N VAL A 107 -18.74 -5.82 -23.22
CA VAL A 107 -19.47 -6.64 -22.25
C VAL A 107 -20.16 -5.74 -21.24
N ASN A 108 -21.15 -6.29 -20.53
CA ASN A 108 -21.72 -5.67 -19.34
C ASN A 108 -21.37 -6.52 -18.12
N LEU A 109 -20.90 -5.86 -17.07
CA LEU A 109 -20.60 -6.49 -15.79
C LEU A 109 -21.74 -6.29 -14.80
N GLU A 110 -21.81 -7.21 -13.87
CA GLU A 110 -22.62 -7.19 -12.65
C GLU A 110 -21.70 -7.02 -11.44
N ASP A 111 -22.24 -6.87 -10.22
CA ASP A 111 -21.43 -6.81 -9.00
C ASP A 111 -20.57 -8.07 -8.84
N SER A 112 -21.13 -9.23 -9.15
CA SER A 112 -20.42 -10.50 -9.16
C SER A 112 -20.54 -11.16 -10.52
N ASN A 113 -19.42 -11.50 -11.12
CA ASN A 113 -19.35 -12.06 -12.46
C ASN A 113 -18.66 -13.43 -12.42
N THR A 114 -19.06 -14.28 -13.37
CA THR A 114 -18.41 -15.57 -13.60
C THR A 114 -17.91 -15.62 -15.02
N ILE A 115 -16.61 -15.89 -15.19
CA ILE A 115 -16.03 -16.19 -16.51
C ILE A 115 -15.75 -17.69 -16.60
N SER A 116 -16.04 -18.29 -17.74
CA SER A 116 -15.59 -19.62 -18.06
C SER A 116 -14.92 -19.65 -19.44
N VAL A 117 -13.78 -20.30 -19.50
CA VAL A 117 -12.99 -20.45 -20.73
C VAL A 117 -12.82 -21.95 -20.98
N ALA A 118 -13.24 -22.39 -22.16
CA ALA A 118 -13.05 -23.74 -22.66
C ALA A 118 -12.13 -23.68 -23.89
N MET A 119 -10.93 -24.21 -23.75
CA MET A 119 -9.98 -24.37 -24.86
C MET A 119 -10.39 -25.56 -25.71
N ASP A 120 -10.31 -25.44 -27.05
CA ASP A 120 -10.56 -26.57 -27.94
C ASP A 120 -9.42 -27.60 -27.85
N GLU A 121 -9.75 -28.88 -28.05
CA GLU A 121 -8.79 -30.01 -27.94
C GLU A 121 -7.57 -29.87 -28.89
N ALA A 122 -7.75 -29.20 -30.03
CA ALA A 122 -6.69 -28.96 -31.01
C ALA A 122 -5.91 -27.65 -30.77
N SER A 123 -6.16 -26.97 -29.65
CA SER A 123 -5.54 -25.67 -29.39
C SER A 123 -4.10 -25.84 -28.91
N GLU A 124 -3.15 -25.23 -29.63
CA GLU A 124 -1.72 -25.18 -29.26
C GLU A 124 -1.37 -23.76 -28.83
N GLY A 125 -1.47 -23.48 -27.52
CA GLY A 125 -1.15 -22.14 -27.01
C GLY A 125 -1.96 -21.74 -25.78
N SER A 126 -2.10 -20.45 -25.57
CA SER A 126 -2.79 -19.90 -24.41
C SER A 126 -3.74 -18.76 -24.78
N VAL A 127 -4.75 -18.56 -23.95
CA VAL A 127 -5.67 -17.45 -24.00
C VAL A 127 -5.56 -16.66 -22.71
N THR A 128 -5.18 -15.39 -22.80
CA THR A 128 -5.20 -14.46 -21.68
C THR A 128 -6.46 -13.60 -21.77
N VAL A 129 -7.22 -13.52 -20.68
CA VAL A 129 -8.42 -12.71 -20.61
C VAL A 129 -8.24 -11.61 -19.57
N ARG A 130 -8.48 -10.37 -19.98
CA ARG A 130 -8.53 -9.18 -19.14
C ARG A 130 -9.84 -8.46 -19.34
N VAL A 131 -10.30 -7.75 -18.32
CA VAL A 131 -11.45 -6.86 -18.45
C VAL A 131 -10.99 -5.45 -18.12
N LYS A 132 -11.27 -4.53 -19.03
CA LYS A 132 -11.06 -3.10 -18.86
C LYS A 132 -12.42 -2.43 -18.64
N GLN A 133 -12.54 -1.69 -17.56
CA GLN A 133 -13.74 -0.96 -17.21
C GLN A 133 -13.36 0.43 -16.72
N MET A 134 -13.97 1.46 -17.32
CA MET A 134 -13.94 2.80 -16.76
C MET A 134 -15.11 2.90 -15.78
N ALA A 135 -14.83 3.13 -14.53
CA ALA A 135 -15.86 3.29 -13.51
C ALA A 135 -15.57 4.52 -12.65
N ASP A 136 -16.61 5.25 -12.34
CA ASP A 136 -16.54 6.26 -11.30
C ASP A 136 -16.61 5.54 -9.95
N VAL A 137 -15.49 5.46 -9.25
CA VAL A 137 -15.42 4.90 -7.90
C VAL A 137 -15.22 6.04 -6.94
N GLU A 138 -16.15 6.18 -6.01
CA GLU A 138 -15.99 7.08 -4.88
C GLU A 138 -15.21 6.36 -3.79
N LEU A 139 -13.94 6.77 -3.62
CA LEU A 139 -13.12 6.40 -2.47
C LEU A 139 -12.68 7.67 -1.77
N HIS A 140 -12.71 7.60 -0.46
CA HIS A 140 -12.19 8.66 0.42
C HIS A 140 -10.74 8.34 0.84
N VAL A 141 -10.17 7.29 0.23
CA VAL A 141 -8.77 6.92 0.38
C VAL A 141 -7.92 8.03 -0.17
N GLU A 142 -7.03 8.52 0.67
CA GLU A 142 -5.95 9.41 0.29
C GLU A 142 -4.68 8.58 0.09
N SER A 143 -3.57 9.25 0.03
CA SER A 143 -2.30 8.61 -0.19
C SER A 143 -1.83 7.72 0.97
N ARG A 144 -0.71 7.08 0.75
CA ARG A 144 0.03 6.36 1.79
C ARG A 144 0.51 7.34 2.88
N ILE A 145 0.09 7.11 4.12
CA ILE A 145 0.58 7.90 5.26
C ILE A 145 1.95 7.41 5.74
N HIS A 146 2.11 6.09 5.89
CA HIS A 146 3.36 5.46 6.32
C HIS A 146 3.48 4.05 5.77
N PHE A 147 4.66 3.49 5.86
CA PHE A 147 4.85 2.06 5.99
C PHE A 147 5.51 1.78 7.34
N ASN A 148 5.34 0.60 7.87
CA ASN A 148 6.00 0.25 9.10
C ASN A 148 7.34 -0.41 8.82
N THR A 149 8.28 -0.20 9.75
CA THR A 149 9.51 -0.97 9.87
C THR A 149 9.56 -1.55 11.27
N ASN A 150 9.50 -2.87 11.36
CA ASN A 150 9.68 -3.58 12.61
C ASN A 150 11.18 -3.80 12.88
N VAL A 151 11.60 -3.52 14.10
CA VAL A 151 13.00 -3.54 14.50
C VAL A 151 13.21 -4.40 15.75
N SER A 152 14.40 -4.94 15.92
CA SER A 152 14.75 -5.79 17.06
C SER A 152 15.12 -4.99 18.33
N ASP A 153 15.60 -3.75 18.16
CA ASP A 153 15.97 -2.82 19.24
C ASP A 153 15.51 -1.40 18.86
N PHE A 154 14.42 -0.96 19.48
CA PHE A 154 13.81 0.34 19.19
C PHE A 154 14.77 1.50 19.47
N VAL A 155 15.54 1.44 20.57
CA VAL A 155 16.41 2.55 20.97
C VAL A 155 17.55 2.72 19.96
N ALA A 156 18.19 1.62 19.57
CA ALA A 156 19.26 1.63 18.58
C ALA A 156 18.73 2.07 17.19
N ALA A 157 17.58 1.54 16.76
CA ALA A 157 16.97 1.92 15.51
C ALA A 157 16.56 3.38 15.49
N ARG A 158 15.95 3.88 16.57
CA ARG A 158 15.55 5.29 16.69
C ARG A 158 16.75 6.25 16.61
N GLU A 159 17.89 5.87 17.21
CA GLU A 159 19.14 6.61 17.09
C GLU A 159 19.68 6.58 15.65
N PHE A 160 19.63 5.41 15.00
CA PHE A 160 20.06 5.23 13.62
C PHE A 160 19.26 6.12 12.66
N TYR A 161 17.92 6.02 12.66
CA TYR A 161 17.08 6.86 11.81
C TYR A 161 17.19 8.35 12.16
N GLY A 162 17.44 8.68 13.42
CA GLY A 162 17.74 10.04 13.87
C GLY A 162 18.97 10.64 13.23
N LYS A 163 20.03 9.84 13.05
CA LYS A 163 21.26 10.25 12.34
C LYS A 163 21.03 10.45 10.84
N LEU A 164 19.99 9.83 10.27
CA LEU A 164 19.55 10.04 8.89
C LEU A 164 18.62 11.26 8.74
N GLY A 165 18.30 11.97 9.83
CA GLY A 165 17.46 13.16 9.82
C GLY A 165 16.01 12.95 10.22
N PHE A 166 15.60 11.71 10.54
CA PHE A 166 14.22 11.43 10.96
C PHE A 166 13.95 11.95 12.38
N GLY A 167 12.87 12.72 12.51
CA GLY A 167 12.35 13.20 13.79
C GLY A 167 11.10 12.44 14.24
N THR A 168 10.86 12.35 15.56
CA THR A 168 9.62 11.82 16.12
C THR A 168 8.46 12.79 15.90
N LEU A 169 7.36 12.28 15.37
CA LEU A 169 6.10 13.03 15.22
C LEU A 169 5.12 12.70 16.34
N THR A 170 4.98 11.41 16.65
CA THR A 170 4.14 10.94 17.75
C THR A 170 4.60 9.56 18.19
N GLY A 171 4.43 9.26 19.48
CA GLY A 171 4.63 7.91 20.02
C GLY A 171 3.31 7.15 20.12
N PHE A 172 3.40 5.84 20.18
CA PHE A 172 2.25 4.96 20.39
C PHE A 172 2.17 4.51 21.85
N PRO A 173 0.97 4.14 22.35
CA PRO A 173 0.87 3.46 23.63
C PRO A 173 1.54 2.08 23.55
N ASP A 174 2.26 1.69 24.60
CA ASP A 174 2.96 0.41 24.67
C ASP A 174 2.03 -0.81 24.50
N THR A 175 0.76 -0.64 24.82
CA THR A 175 -0.27 -1.70 24.75
C THR A 175 -1.54 -1.17 24.15
N ASN A 176 -2.39 -2.08 23.63
CA ASN A 176 -3.68 -1.72 23.06
C ASN A 176 -4.75 -2.77 23.41
N THR A 177 -5.94 -2.64 22.82
CA THR A 177 -7.06 -3.56 23.06
C THR A 177 -6.82 -4.93 22.42
N GLN A 178 -7.53 -5.96 22.92
CA GLN A 178 -7.53 -7.26 22.25
C GLN A 178 -8.11 -7.21 20.84
N ALA A 179 -9.05 -6.30 20.57
CA ALA A 179 -9.58 -6.08 19.23
C ALA A 179 -8.47 -5.60 18.28
N MET A 180 -7.66 -4.64 18.73
CA MET A 180 -6.50 -4.16 17.97
C MET A 180 -5.46 -5.26 17.77
N ALA A 181 -5.19 -6.11 18.77
CA ALA A 181 -4.29 -7.24 18.62
C ALA A 181 -4.75 -8.20 17.51
N ARG A 182 -6.04 -8.55 17.48
CA ARG A 182 -6.61 -9.39 16.41
C ARG A 182 -6.55 -8.72 15.04
N ALA A 183 -6.75 -7.40 14.98
CA ALA A 183 -6.67 -6.64 13.73
C ALA A 183 -5.30 -6.74 13.05
N ILE A 184 -4.25 -6.98 13.82
CA ILE A 184 -2.87 -7.18 13.35
C ILE A 184 -2.42 -8.65 13.43
N GLY A 185 -3.36 -9.58 13.62
CA GLY A 185 -3.11 -11.03 13.58
C GLY A 185 -2.61 -11.67 14.87
N ILE A 186 -2.60 -10.94 15.99
CA ILE A 186 -2.23 -11.48 17.31
C ILE A 186 -3.49 -12.01 17.99
N GLU A 187 -3.85 -13.26 17.72
CA GLU A 187 -5.10 -13.84 18.18
C GLU A 187 -5.10 -14.22 19.66
N THR A 188 -3.96 -14.67 20.18
CA THR A 188 -3.85 -15.19 21.55
C THR A 188 -3.15 -14.16 22.43
N PRO A 189 -3.74 -13.79 23.57
CA PRO A 189 -3.05 -13.03 24.59
C PRO A 189 -1.73 -13.75 24.94
N THR A 190 -0.65 -13.03 24.85
CA THR A 190 0.67 -13.54 25.19
C THR A 190 0.90 -13.52 26.69
N SER A 191 2.10 -13.77 27.15
CA SER A 191 2.48 -13.80 28.57
C SER A 191 2.42 -12.44 29.28
N TYR A 192 1.77 -11.44 28.69
CA TYR A 192 1.57 -10.13 29.32
C TYR A 192 0.75 -10.24 30.59
N ASP A 193 1.26 -9.71 31.68
CA ASP A 193 0.71 -9.86 33.04
C ASP A 193 -0.28 -8.77 33.47
N GLY A 194 -0.65 -7.88 32.55
CA GLY A 194 -1.57 -6.76 32.83
C GLY A 194 -0.92 -5.57 33.55
N SER A 195 0.40 -5.56 33.75
CA SER A 195 1.12 -4.49 34.49
C SER A 195 0.98 -3.11 33.85
N LYS A 196 0.63 -3.04 32.55
CA LYS A 196 0.45 -1.82 31.77
C LYS A 196 -1.00 -1.37 31.62
N GLY A 197 -1.96 -2.09 32.19
CA GLY A 197 -3.38 -1.72 32.18
C GLY A 197 -4.31 -2.89 31.85
N ASP A 198 -5.60 -2.75 32.15
CA ASP A 198 -6.60 -3.81 32.03
C ASP A 198 -6.95 -4.17 30.58
N TRP A 199 -6.72 -3.28 29.64
CA TRP A 199 -7.00 -3.48 28.21
C TRP A 199 -5.79 -4.06 27.46
N ALA A 200 -4.66 -4.17 28.11
CA ALA A 200 -3.49 -4.81 27.59
C ALA A 200 -3.67 -6.34 27.62
N GLY A 201 -3.45 -7.01 26.58
CA GLY A 201 -3.65 -8.45 26.56
C GLY A 201 -3.37 -9.10 25.22
N GLY A 202 -3.07 -8.29 24.23
CA GLY A 202 -2.74 -8.78 22.92
C GLY A 202 -1.27 -8.64 22.57
N TYR A 203 -0.66 -7.51 22.90
CA TYR A 203 0.74 -7.23 22.60
C TYR A 203 1.34 -6.18 23.55
N LEU A 204 2.67 -6.12 23.53
CA LEU A 204 3.46 -5.04 24.10
C LEU A 204 4.48 -4.59 23.05
N LEU A 205 4.54 -3.29 22.80
CA LEU A 205 5.47 -2.72 21.82
C LEU A 205 6.09 -1.42 22.30
N HIS A 206 7.19 -1.02 21.65
CA HIS A 206 7.65 0.36 21.60
C HIS A 206 7.49 0.85 20.17
N GLY A 207 6.92 2.03 19.96
CA GLY A 207 6.68 2.53 18.62
C GLY A 207 6.54 4.03 18.53
N GLU A 208 7.05 4.58 17.44
CA GLU A 208 6.94 5.98 17.07
C GLU A 208 6.68 6.13 15.58
N LEU A 209 5.85 7.10 15.24
CA LEU A 209 5.78 7.60 13.88
C LEU A 209 6.89 8.61 13.68
N ILE A 210 7.83 8.31 12.80
CA ILE A 210 8.98 9.14 12.50
C ILE A 210 8.95 9.65 11.05
N GLY A 211 9.51 10.83 10.80
CA GLY A 211 9.51 11.43 9.47
C GLY A 211 10.61 12.45 9.25
N LEU A 212 10.83 12.77 7.98
CA LEU A 212 11.74 13.82 7.52
C LEU A 212 10.94 15.11 7.27
N GLY A 213 11.24 16.18 8.01
CA GLY A 213 10.57 17.45 7.79
C GLY A 213 9.06 17.47 8.10
N GLY A 214 8.61 16.67 9.08
CA GLY A 214 7.21 16.54 9.44
C GLY A 214 6.43 15.57 8.55
N PHE A 215 5.12 15.79 8.39
CA PHE A 215 4.25 14.86 7.65
C PHE A 215 4.46 14.85 6.13
N SER A 216 5.06 15.88 5.57
CA SER A 216 5.20 16.02 4.11
C SER A 216 6.30 15.15 3.48
N GLY A 217 7.27 14.71 4.26
CA GLY A 217 8.43 13.95 3.79
C GLY A 217 8.24 12.43 3.68
N GLY A 218 7.03 11.94 3.94
CA GLY A 218 6.77 10.51 4.11
C GLY A 218 7.11 10.03 5.52
N LEU A 219 6.47 8.95 5.97
CA LEU A 219 6.55 8.49 7.37
C LEU A 219 6.92 7.02 7.45
N ILE A 220 7.64 6.69 8.50
CA ILE A 220 7.89 5.32 8.97
C ILE A 220 7.17 5.13 10.31
N ASP A 221 6.39 4.08 10.41
CA ASP A 221 5.88 3.55 11.66
C ASP A 221 6.94 2.59 12.22
N LEU A 222 7.83 3.11 13.07
CA LEU A 222 8.97 2.37 13.63
C LEU A 222 8.53 1.63 14.89
N ILE A 223 8.55 0.30 14.87
CA ILE A 223 7.99 -0.53 15.94
C ILE A 223 8.97 -1.63 16.37
N GLU A 224 9.13 -1.81 17.68
CA GLU A 224 9.65 -3.03 18.29
C GLU A 224 8.50 -3.77 19.00
N PHE A 225 8.16 -4.98 18.57
CA PHE A 225 7.27 -5.86 19.31
C PHE A 225 8.07 -6.61 20.37
N THR A 226 7.82 -6.30 21.64
CA THR A 226 8.46 -7.02 22.75
C THR A 226 7.66 -8.25 23.17
N ILE A 227 6.33 -8.24 22.99
CA ILE A 227 5.40 -9.35 23.23
C ILE A 227 4.29 -9.34 22.18
N PRO A 228 4.13 -10.39 21.35
CA PRO A 228 5.09 -11.47 21.11
C PRO A 228 6.29 -10.96 20.34
N ARG A 229 7.48 -11.39 20.74
CA ARG A 229 8.72 -11.07 20.02
C ARG A 229 8.86 -11.97 18.80
N ASN A 230 9.28 -11.41 17.69
CA ASN A 230 9.72 -12.13 16.50
C ASN A 230 11.13 -11.63 16.15
N GLU A 231 12.05 -12.55 15.91
CA GLU A 231 13.44 -12.26 15.58
C GLU A 231 13.83 -12.80 14.18
N ASP A 232 12.83 -13.27 13.40
CA ASP A 232 13.07 -13.67 12.03
C ASP A 232 13.54 -12.46 11.22
N PRO A 233 14.64 -12.60 10.46
CA PRO A 233 15.26 -11.47 9.78
C PRO A 233 14.36 -10.92 8.67
N PRO A 234 14.57 -9.65 8.27
CA PRO A 234 13.95 -9.10 7.07
C PRO A 234 14.28 -9.91 5.81
N TYR A 235 13.59 -9.65 4.72
CA TYR A 235 13.89 -10.27 3.42
C TYR A 235 15.37 -10.09 3.04
N ALA A 236 16.04 -11.21 2.77
CA ALA A 236 17.46 -11.21 2.41
C ALA A 236 17.75 -10.59 1.04
N GLN A 237 16.76 -10.58 0.16
CA GLN A 237 16.88 -10.07 -1.21
C GLN A 237 15.73 -9.13 -1.56
N ILE A 238 16.01 -8.16 -2.41
CA ILE A 238 15.05 -7.13 -2.79
C ILE A 238 13.98 -7.58 -3.78
N ASN A 239 14.06 -8.79 -4.33
CA ASN A 239 13.07 -9.36 -5.26
C ASN A 239 12.05 -10.29 -4.60
N HIS A 240 12.12 -10.49 -3.27
CA HIS A 240 11.12 -11.25 -2.54
C HIS A 240 9.73 -10.62 -2.70
N LEU A 241 8.67 -11.43 -2.84
CA LEU A 241 7.30 -10.92 -2.90
C LEU A 241 6.94 -10.11 -1.65
N GLY A 242 6.14 -9.09 -1.80
CA GLY A 242 5.78 -8.15 -0.74
C GLY A 242 6.66 -6.91 -0.69
N MET A 243 6.79 -6.29 0.46
CA MET A 243 7.52 -5.02 0.63
C MET A 243 8.98 -5.27 1.01
N ALA A 244 9.84 -5.47 0.02
CA ALA A 244 11.24 -5.85 0.24
C ALA A 244 12.20 -4.68 0.46
N LYS A 245 11.85 -3.48 0.05
CA LYS A 245 12.65 -2.26 0.28
C LYS A 245 11.79 -1.00 0.27
N ALA A 246 12.38 0.10 0.74
CA ALA A 246 11.84 1.45 0.53
C ALA A 246 12.91 2.38 -0.02
N ALA A 247 12.51 3.53 -0.57
CA ALA A 247 13.41 4.48 -1.19
C ALA A 247 13.38 5.84 -0.50
N MET A 248 14.55 6.45 -0.42
CA MET A 248 14.79 7.79 0.11
C MET A 248 15.46 8.66 -0.95
N ASN A 249 14.95 9.85 -1.17
CA ASN A 249 15.58 10.82 -2.05
C ASN A 249 16.67 11.59 -1.30
N THR A 250 17.80 11.80 -1.96
CA THR A 250 18.90 12.64 -1.49
C THR A 250 19.31 13.64 -2.56
N THR A 251 19.75 14.83 -2.16
CA THR A 251 20.32 15.84 -3.09
C THR A 251 21.83 15.68 -3.27
N ASN A 252 22.50 14.83 -2.46
CA ASN A 252 23.92 14.54 -2.58
C ASN A 252 24.22 13.10 -2.11
N ILE A 253 24.05 12.14 -3.01
CA ILE A 253 24.24 10.72 -2.68
C ILE A 253 25.68 10.38 -2.29
N ALA A 254 26.68 11.09 -2.86
CA ALA A 254 28.09 10.83 -2.56
C ALA A 254 28.44 11.23 -1.12
N ALA A 255 27.91 12.36 -0.64
CA ALA A 255 28.10 12.82 0.73
C ALA A 255 27.40 11.89 1.72
N ASP A 256 26.12 11.55 1.45
CA ASP A 256 25.35 10.66 2.32
C ASP A 256 25.93 9.24 2.38
N TYR A 257 26.34 8.69 1.25
CA TYR A 257 27.04 7.40 1.20
C TYR A 257 28.29 7.40 2.09
N GLN A 258 29.14 8.44 1.97
CA GLN A 258 30.34 8.52 2.78
C GLN A 258 30.04 8.71 4.26
N TYR A 259 29.05 9.54 4.59
CA TYR A 259 28.58 9.74 5.98
C TYR A 259 28.09 8.43 6.60
N MET A 260 27.22 7.71 5.90
CA MET A 260 26.65 6.44 6.36
C MET A 260 27.70 5.33 6.46
N LYS A 261 28.65 5.26 5.51
CA LYS A 261 29.83 4.35 5.61
C LYS A 261 30.64 4.60 6.88
N ASN A 262 30.86 5.87 7.24
CA ASN A 262 31.57 6.23 8.46
C ASN A 262 30.79 5.86 9.74
N MET A 263 29.45 5.73 9.65
CA MET A 263 28.62 5.19 10.72
C MET A 263 28.64 3.66 10.80
N GLY A 264 29.27 2.97 9.84
CA GLY A 264 29.30 1.52 9.77
C GLY A 264 28.14 0.89 9.00
N VAL A 265 27.35 1.70 8.26
CA VAL A 265 26.23 1.19 7.45
C VAL A 265 26.75 0.33 6.31
N GLU A 266 26.12 -0.82 6.12
CA GLU A 266 26.43 -1.74 5.03
C GLU A 266 25.65 -1.36 3.78
N PHE A 267 26.37 -1.28 2.65
CA PHE A 267 25.82 -1.04 1.33
C PHE A 267 26.10 -2.23 0.41
N ILE A 268 25.16 -2.58 -0.44
CA ILE A 268 25.36 -3.60 -1.48
C ILE A 268 26.50 -3.16 -2.43
N SER A 269 26.50 -1.87 -2.83
CA SER A 269 27.55 -1.28 -3.67
C SER A 269 27.75 0.21 -3.36
N ALA A 270 28.79 0.82 -3.94
CA ALA A 270 28.89 2.27 -4.04
C ALA A 270 27.79 2.83 -4.96
N PRO A 271 27.49 4.15 -4.89
CA PRO A 271 26.52 4.79 -5.78
C PRO A 271 26.78 4.45 -7.24
N THR A 272 25.75 3.93 -7.90
CA THR A 272 25.82 3.39 -9.27
C THR A 272 24.80 4.11 -10.15
N ALA A 273 25.16 4.39 -11.40
CA ALA A 273 24.29 5.07 -12.35
C ALA A 273 23.34 4.08 -13.04
N ARG A 274 22.05 4.41 -13.09
CA ARG A 274 21.06 3.77 -13.95
C ARG A 274 21.22 4.23 -15.41
N ALA A 275 20.51 3.60 -16.32
CA ALA A 275 20.52 3.93 -17.73
C ALA A 275 20.07 5.36 -18.04
N ASP A 276 19.21 5.94 -17.23
CA ASP A 276 18.74 7.33 -17.32
C ASP A 276 19.71 8.35 -16.69
N GLY A 277 20.79 7.87 -16.09
CA GLY A 277 21.83 8.67 -15.44
C GLY A 277 21.55 8.98 -13.97
N SER A 278 20.42 8.57 -13.40
CA SER A 278 20.15 8.71 -11.97
C SER A 278 21.09 7.82 -11.16
N LEU A 279 21.59 8.33 -10.03
CA LEU A 279 22.43 7.57 -9.11
C LEU A 279 21.59 6.94 -8.01
N PHE A 280 21.93 5.71 -7.66
CA PHE A 280 21.32 5.01 -6.54
C PHE A 280 22.33 4.19 -5.76
N ALA A 281 22.03 3.87 -4.50
CA ALA A 281 22.76 2.94 -3.67
C ALA A 281 21.80 2.24 -2.69
N ILE A 282 21.93 0.93 -2.53
CA ILE A 282 21.10 0.17 -1.59
C ILE A 282 21.91 -0.12 -0.32
N PHE A 283 21.31 0.16 0.82
CA PHE A 283 21.88 -0.09 2.14
C PHE A 283 20.89 -0.86 3.01
N SER A 284 21.39 -1.40 4.12
CA SER A 284 20.59 -2.06 5.14
C SER A 284 20.60 -1.25 6.44
N ASP A 285 19.46 -1.25 7.15
CA ASP A 285 19.41 -0.77 8.51
C ASP A 285 20.07 -1.76 9.48
N LEU A 286 19.89 -1.56 10.79
CA LEU A 286 20.55 -2.37 11.83
C LEU A 286 20.08 -3.83 11.86
N ASP A 287 18.86 -4.10 11.38
CA ASP A 287 18.27 -5.44 11.33
C ASP A 287 18.39 -6.10 9.94
N GLY A 288 18.91 -5.38 8.95
CA GLY A 288 19.06 -5.86 7.58
C GLY A 288 17.93 -5.43 6.64
N THR A 289 17.03 -4.55 7.05
CA THR A 289 15.99 -4.01 6.19
C THR A 289 16.58 -3.16 5.08
N HIS A 290 16.24 -3.43 3.84
CA HIS A 290 16.80 -2.74 2.70
C HIS A 290 16.14 -1.39 2.42
N TYR A 291 16.99 -0.39 2.19
CA TYR A 291 16.62 0.94 1.77
C TYR A 291 17.48 1.36 0.56
N GLU A 292 16.88 2.13 -0.31
CA GLU A 292 17.55 2.68 -1.49
C GLU A 292 17.68 4.19 -1.37
N LEU A 293 18.90 4.73 -1.50
CA LEU A 293 19.13 6.14 -1.76
C LEU A 293 19.03 6.41 -3.25
N ILE A 294 18.28 7.44 -3.65
CA ILE A 294 18.13 7.88 -5.02
C ILE A 294 18.50 9.36 -5.10
N GLU A 295 19.50 9.69 -5.93
CA GLU A 295 19.86 11.08 -6.14
C GLU A 295 18.80 11.81 -6.96
N VAL A 296 18.37 12.95 -6.46
CA VAL A 296 17.41 13.84 -7.12
C VAL A 296 17.96 15.25 -7.24
N ALA A 297 17.50 15.98 -8.25
CA ALA A 297 17.88 17.39 -8.37
C ALA A 297 17.34 18.20 -7.17
N GLY A 298 18.17 19.05 -6.60
CA GLY A 298 17.83 19.90 -5.45
C GLY A 298 18.97 20.84 -5.12
N GLU A 299 18.72 21.75 -4.19
CA GLU A 299 19.78 22.61 -3.65
C GLU A 299 20.58 21.76 -2.65
N ASP A 300 21.89 21.71 -2.85
CA ASP A 300 22.83 21.06 -1.94
C ASP A 300 23.29 22.09 -0.89
N GLU A 301 22.79 21.94 0.33
CA GLU A 301 23.23 22.74 1.45
C GLU A 301 24.43 22.07 2.14
N GLU A 302 25.64 22.52 1.85
CA GLU A 302 26.91 21.99 2.40
C GLU A 302 26.95 21.91 3.93
N THR A 303 26.02 22.57 4.64
CA THR A 303 25.97 22.60 6.11
C THR A 303 25.17 21.46 6.72
N LEU A 304 24.45 20.67 5.92
CA LEU A 304 23.63 19.57 6.41
C LEU A 304 24.47 18.33 6.70
N THR A 305 24.12 17.60 7.75
CA THR A 305 24.77 16.33 8.10
C THR A 305 24.34 15.22 7.12
N THR A 306 23.08 15.26 6.67
CA THR A 306 22.53 14.40 5.61
C THR A 306 21.75 15.26 4.63
N HIS A 307 21.74 14.81 3.38
CA HIS A 307 21.05 15.44 2.26
C HIS A 307 19.75 14.69 1.90
N ILE A 308 19.35 13.74 2.77
CA ILE A 308 18.12 12.97 2.59
C ILE A 308 16.93 13.90 2.83
N THR A 309 16.12 14.09 1.81
CA THR A 309 15.02 15.07 1.81
C THR A 309 13.65 14.45 1.99
N ARG A 310 13.50 13.19 1.58
CA ARG A 310 12.18 12.56 1.49
C ARG A 310 12.28 11.03 1.53
N LEU A 311 11.31 10.42 2.19
CA LEU A 311 10.99 9.00 2.02
C LEU A 311 10.08 8.87 0.79
N SER A 312 10.63 8.50 -0.38
CA SER A 312 9.92 8.63 -1.66
C SER A 312 8.93 7.49 -1.92
N ALA A 313 9.38 6.25 -1.89
CA ALA A 313 8.53 5.11 -2.26
C ALA A 313 8.71 3.95 -1.31
N VAL A 314 7.73 3.06 -1.28
CA VAL A 314 7.88 1.67 -0.84
C VAL A 314 7.77 0.79 -2.06
N THR A 315 8.65 -0.20 -2.19
CA THR A 315 8.60 -1.18 -3.26
C THR A 315 7.71 -2.33 -2.86
N VAL A 316 6.77 -2.66 -3.72
CA VAL A 316 5.90 -3.83 -3.59
C VAL A 316 6.19 -4.77 -4.75
N ASN A 317 6.80 -5.89 -4.45
CA ASN A 317 7.05 -6.95 -5.42
C ASN A 317 5.82 -7.83 -5.55
N VAL A 318 5.43 -8.13 -6.78
CA VAL A 318 4.18 -8.82 -7.10
C VAL A 318 4.42 -9.96 -8.09
N SER A 319 3.56 -10.98 -8.03
CA SER A 319 3.65 -12.12 -8.96
C SER A 319 3.01 -11.84 -10.32
N ASP A 320 2.08 -10.88 -10.41
CA ASP A 320 1.43 -10.44 -11.64
C ASP A 320 1.21 -8.92 -11.60
N PHE A 321 2.01 -8.20 -12.39
CA PHE A 321 1.97 -6.74 -12.44
C PHE A 321 0.60 -6.18 -12.82
N GLU A 322 -0.07 -6.75 -13.84
CA GLU A 322 -1.34 -6.20 -14.30
C GLU A 322 -2.47 -6.39 -13.28
N ARG A 323 -2.49 -7.54 -12.61
CA ARG A 323 -3.44 -7.83 -11.54
C ARG A 323 -3.26 -6.86 -10.38
N SER A 324 -2.02 -6.72 -9.90
CA SER A 324 -1.72 -5.87 -8.76
C SER A 324 -1.84 -4.39 -9.09
N ARG A 325 -1.43 -3.97 -10.31
CA ARG A 325 -1.67 -2.60 -10.79
C ARG A 325 -3.16 -2.25 -10.76
N ALA A 326 -4.02 -3.12 -11.24
CA ALA A 326 -5.47 -2.91 -11.21
C ALA A 326 -6.01 -2.77 -9.77
N TRP A 327 -5.45 -3.55 -8.85
CA TRP A 327 -5.81 -3.45 -7.44
C TRP A 327 -5.34 -2.11 -6.81
N TYR A 328 -4.10 -1.67 -7.05
CA TYR A 328 -3.62 -0.38 -6.55
C TYR A 328 -4.34 0.81 -7.19
N GLN A 329 -4.91 0.64 -8.39
CA GLN A 329 -5.80 1.64 -8.99
C GLN A 329 -7.10 1.83 -8.18
N LEU A 330 -7.62 0.78 -7.53
CA LEU A 330 -8.74 0.92 -6.58
C LEU A 330 -8.40 1.89 -5.45
N MET A 331 -7.12 1.94 -5.03
CA MET A 331 -6.63 2.86 -4.00
C MET A 331 -6.27 4.24 -4.55
N GLY A 332 -6.53 4.52 -5.84
CA GLY A 332 -6.26 5.82 -6.45
C GLY A 332 -4.86 6.01 -7.02
N TYR A 333 -4.06 4.93 -7.13
CA TYR A 333 -2.72 4.96 -7.70
C TYR A 333 -2.73 4.68 -9.20
N ASN A 334 -2.11 5.54 -9.98
CA ASN A 334 -1.98 5.40 -11.43
C ASN A 334 -0.50 5.36 -11.83
N ILE A 335 -0.19 4.79 -13.00
CA ILE A 335 1.17 4.78 -13.53
C ILE A 335 1.63 6.22 -13.75
N ASP A 336 2.76 6.56 -13.15
CA ASP A 336 3.50 7.81 -13.36
C ASP A 336 4.64 7.57 -14.38
N SER A 337 5.42 6.51 -14.16
CA SER A 337 6.52 6.13 -15.06
C SER A 337 6.74 4.61 -15.02
N GLU A 338 7.27 4.06 -16.12
CA GLU A 338 7.60 2.64 -16.20
C GLU A 338 9.03 2.39 -15.70
N LEU A 339 9.23 1.23 -15.07
CA LEU A 339 10.56 0.76 -14.69
C LEU A 339 11.15 -0.11 -15.80
N ALA A 340 12.45 -0.02 -15.98
CA ALA A 340 13.16 -0.75 -17.01
C ALA A 340 13.96 -1.93 -16.43
N SER A 341 13.96 -3.04 -17.17
CA SER A 341 14.93 -4.11 -17.01
C SER A 341 16.35 -3.58 -17.25
N THR A 342 17.35 -4.27 -16.73
CA THR A 342 18.75 -3.87 -16.98
C THR A 342 19.56 -4.91 -17.72
N ASP A 343 20.33 -4.43 -18.69
CA ASP A 343 21.40 -5.18 -19.35
C ASP A 343 22.79 -4.91 -18.74
N SER A 344 22.86 -3.99 -17.79
CA SER A 344 24.09 -3.63 -17.08
C SER A 344 24.36 -4.59 -15.93
N ILE A 345 25.45 -5.32 -15.98
CA ILE A 345 25.94 -6.15 -14.86
C ILE A 345 26.30 -5.27 -13.66
N GLU A 346 26.78 -4.05 -13.88
CA GLU A 346 27.10 -3.11 -12.81
C GLU A 346 25.85 -2.72 -12.02
N VAL A 347 24.75 -2.40 -12.70
CA VAL A 347 23.45 -2.11 -12.07
C VAL A 347 22.91 -3.35 -11.37
N ALA A 348 22.99 -4.53 -11.99
CA ALA A 348 22.55 -5.77 -11.38
C ALA A 348 23.31 -6.06 -10.07
N ASN A 349 24.63 -5.96 -10.10
CA ASN A 349 25.48 -6.12 -8.91
C ASN A 349 25.14 -5.10 -7.82
N ALA A 350 24.85 -3.85 -8.21
CA ALA A 350 24.45 -2.80 -7.26
C ALA A 350 23.09 -3.07 -6.60
N MET A 351 22.27 -3.91 -7.21
CA MET A 351 21.01 -4.40 -6.66
C MET A 351 21.10 -5.77 -5.98
N GLY A 352 22.32 -6.35 -5.90
CA GLY A 352 22.57 -7.62 -5.21
C GLY A 352 22.44 -8.86 -6.11
N PHE A 353 22.39 -8.72 -7.43
CA PHE A 353 22.30 -9.84 -8.37
C PHE A 353 23.60 -10.03 -9.16
N GLU A 354 23.98 -11.28 -9.39
CA GLU A 354 25.19 -11.63 -10.15
C GLU A 354 24.98 -11.47 -11.67
N ASP A 355 23.76 -11.67 -12.13
CA ASP A 355 23.35 -11.61 -13.54
C ASP A 355 22.34 -10.49 -13.79
N LYS A 356 22.16 -10.16 -15.06
CA LYS A 356 21.13 -9.24 -15.54
C LYS A 356 19.75 -9.65 -15.03
N PHE A 357 18.89 -8.67 -14.85
CA PHE A 357 17.52 -8.93 -14.44
C PHE A 357 16.50 -8.43 -15.47
N GLU A 358 15.37 -9.10 -15.50
CA GLU A 358 14.20 -8.70 -16.25
C GLU A 358 13.03 -8.44 -15.29
N ILE A 359 12.44 -7.25 -15.40
CA ILE A 359 11.30 -6.84 -14.59
C ILE A 359 10.20 -6.28 -15.48
N LYS A 360 8.97 -6.32 -14.97
CA LYS A 360 7.85 -5.51 -15.41
C LYS A 360 7.39 -4.68 -14.22
N GLY A 361 7.46 -3.36 -14.32
CA GLY A 361 7.17 -2.52 -13.17
C GLY A 361 6.88 -1.08 -13.54
N ALA A 362 6.37 -0.34 -12.57
CA ALA A 362 6.10 1.07 -12.69
C ALA A 362 6.17 1.77 -11.33
N ILE A 363 6.49 3.04 -11.36
CA ILE A 363 6.19 3.95 -10.27
C ILE A 363 4.71 4.32 -10.39
N LEU A 364 3.95 3.99 -9.36
CA LEU A 364 2.56 4.39 -9.23
C LEU A 364 2.48 5.62 -8.34
N LYS A 365 1.69 6.62 -8.76
CA LYS A 365 1.50 7.87 -8.03
C LYS A 365 0.02 8.05 -7.69
N HIS A 366 -0.26 8.47 -6.47
CA HIS A 366 -1.63 8.75 -6.04
C HIS A 366 -2.14 10.02 -6.70
N HIS A 367 -3.41 10.03 -7.15
CA HIS A 367 -4.00 11.15 -7.89
C HIS A 367 -4.21 12.43 -7.06
N LYS A 368 -4.20 12.36 -5.71
CA LYS A 368 -4.40 13.51 -4.82
C LYS A 368 -3.11 14.13 -4.31
N ASP A 369 -2.07 13.34 -4.15
CA ASP A 369 -0.79 13.79 -3.63
C ASP A 369 0.40 13.15 -4.38
N GLU A 370 1.58 13.37 -3.89
CA GLU A 370 2.80 12.89 -4.55
C GLU A 370 3.36 11.58 -3.95
N SER A 371 2.59 10.88 -3.11
CA SER A 371 3.04 9.60 -2.59
C SER A 371 3.15 8.57 -3.69
N THR A 372 4.19 7.77 -3.67
CA THR A 372 4.49 6.78 -4.70
C THR A 372 4.68 5.39 -4.12
N ILE A 373 4.34 4.42 -4.95
CA ILE A 373 4.62 2.99 -4.75
C ILE A 373 5.42 2.53 -5.97
N GLU A 374 6.52 1.86 -5.74
CA GLU A 374 7.26 1.16 -6.79
C GLU A 374 6.68 -0.27 -6.87
N LEU A 375 5.89 -0.54 -7.92
CA LEU A 375 5.27 -1.85 -8.14
C LEU A 375 6.09 -2.65 -9.13
N VAL A 376 6.60 -3.82 -8.73
CA VAL A 376 7.56 -4.59 -9.52
C VAL A 376 7.17 -6.07 -9.58
N GLN A 377 7.09 -6.60 -10.79
CA GLN A 377 7.10 -8.03 -11.06
C GLN A 377 8.50 -8.43 -11.55
N TRP A 378 9.20 -9.23 -10.77
CA TRP A 378 10.48 -9.82 -11.20
C TRP A 378 10.21 -11.01 -12.12
N ILE A 379 10.68 -10.92 -13.36
CA ILE A 379 10.59 -12.03 -14.34
C ILE A 379 11.81 -12.94 -14.16
N THR A 380 13.00 -12.33 -14.03
CA THR A 380 14.27 -13.04 -13.80
C THR A 380 15.18 -12.15 -12.95
N PRO A 381 15.65 -12.61 -11.77
CA PRO A 381 15.23 -13.83 -11.08
C PRO A 381 13.88 -13.66 -10.39
N PHE A 382 13.02 -14.66 -10.50
CA PHE A 382 11.73 -14.68 -9.78
C PHE A 382 11.89 -15.39 -8.44
N ASP A 383 11.42 -14.79 -7.36
CA ASP A 383 11.30 -15.41 -6.04
C ASP A 383 9.83 -15.76 -5.78
N PRO A 384 9.48 -17.06 -5.67
CA PRO A 384 8.11 -17.51 -5.49
C PRO A 384 7.64 -17.49 -4.02
N GLU A 385 8.52 -17.19 -3.07
CA GLU A 385 8.17 -17.22 -1.66
C GLU A 385 7.12 -16.16 -1.35
N PRO A 386 6.06 -16.49 -0.60
CA PRO A 386 4.96 -15.57 -0.33
C PRO A 386 5.41 -14.41 0.57
N PRO A 387 4.71 -13.26 0.53
CA PRO A 387 4.91 -12.20 1.50
C PRO A 387 4.70 -12.69 2.93
N TYR A 388 5.27 -11.97 3.89
CA TYR A 388 5.03 -12.24 5.30
C TYR A 388 3.52 -12.20 5.62
N SER A 389 3.05 -13.28 6.25
CA SER A 389 1.67 -13.36 6.73
C SER A 389 1.53 -12.65 8.10
N ILE A 390 0.27 -12.52 8.56
CA ILE A 390 0.01 -12.16 9.96
C ILE A 390 0.55 -13.25 10.90
N PRO A 391 1.00 -12.87 12.12
CA PRO A 391 0.94 -11.53 12.73
C PRO A 391 1.97 -10.56 12.15
N VAL A 392 1.69 -9.26 12.25
CA VAL A 392 2.50 -8.18 11.67
C VAL A 392 3.78 -7.85 12.45
N ASN A 393 4.30 -8.74 13.25
CA ASN A 393 5.47 -8.53 14.10
C ASN A 393 6.80 -9.08 13.52
N HIS A 394 6.80 -9.45 12.25
CA HIS A 394 8.02 -9.85 11.53
C HIS A 394 8.97 -8.65 11.38
N LEU A 395 10.29 -8.85 11.48
CA LEU A 395 11.26 -7.77 11.27
C LEU A 395 11.23 -7.29 9.80
N GLY A 396 11.57 -6.03 9.60
CA GLY A 396 11.58 -5.40 8.28
C GLY A 396 10.31 -4.62 7.95
N ILE A 397 10.13 -4.31 6.67
CA ILE A 397 8.94 -3.61 6.17
C ILE A 397 7.82 -4.64 5.99
N HIS A 398 6.74 -4.46 6.75
CA HIS A 398 5.73 -5.50 6.85
C HIS A 398 4.36 -5.08 6.29
N ARG A 399 3.96 -3.84 6.49
CA ARG A 399 2.69 -3.28 6.02
C ARG A 399 2.83 -1.82 5.65
N MET A 400 1.91 -1.32 4.85
CA MET A 400 1.73 0.11 4.63
C MET A 400 0.30 0.51 4.95
N ALA A 401 0.13 1.77 5.34
CA ALA A 401 -1.18 2.33 5.65
C ALA A 401 -1.55 3.46 4.69
N PHE A 402 -2.79 3.44 4.25
CA PHE A 402 -3.45 4.52 3.54
C PHE A 402 -4.37 5.28 4.47
N THR A 403 -4.54 6.57 4.24
CA THR A 403 -5.51 7.40 4.96
C THR A 403 -6.87 7.29 4.31
N SER A 404 -7.91 7.16 5.12
CA SER A 404 -9.30 7.28 4.67
C SER A 404 -10.04 8.38 5.44
N ASN A 405 -10.75 9.23 4.72
CA ASN A 405 -11.62 10.26 5.27
C ASN A 405 -13.04 9.77 5.55
N ASP A 406 -13.38 8.56 5.09
CA ASP A 406 -14.61 7.84 5.43
C ASP A 406 -14.33 6.32 5.34
N ILE A 407 -13.70 5.80 6.38
CA ILE A 407 -13.24 4.41 6.41
C ILE A 407 -14.39 3.39 6.25
N GLU A 408 -15.60 3.74 6.72
CA GLU A 408 -16.77 2.86 6.61
C GLU A 408 -17.23 2.74 5.15
N ALA A 409 -17.30 3.86 4.44
CA ALA A 409 -17.67 3.89 3.03
C ALA A 409 -16.61 3.22 2.15
N ASP A 410 -15.33 3.48 2.42
CA ASP A 410 -14.22 2.90 1.66
C ASP A 410 -14.15 1.38 1.84
N VAL A 411 -14.29 0.89 3.07
CA VAL A 411 -14.33 -0.56 3.36
C VAL A 411 -15.50 -1.22 2.66
N ALA A 412 -16.69 -0.59 2.68
CA ALA A 412 -17.86 -1.12 1.96
C ALA A 412 -17.61 -1.19 0.45
N THR A 413 -17.02 -0.14 -0.13
CA THR A 413 -16.67 -0.08 -1.55
C THR A 413 -15.64 -1.14 -1.92
N LEU A 414 -14.56 -1.28 -1.13
CA LEU A 414 -13.49 -2.25 -1.39
C LEU A 414 -13.99 -3.69 -1.23
N LYS A 415 -14.82 -3.98 -0.22
CA LYS A 415 -15.50 -5.29 -0.06
C LYS A 415 -16.36 -5.62 -1.29
N ALA A 416 -17.10 -4.64 -1.80
CA ALA A 416 -17.89 -4.82 -3.04
C ALA A 416 -17.02 -5.08 -4.27
N GLN A 417 -15.74 -4.69 -4.25
CA GLN A 417 -14.76 -5.01 -5.29
C GLN A 417 -13.99 -6.32 -5.02
N GLY A 418 -14.35 -7.07 -3.98
CA GLY A 418 -13.76 -8.37 -3.66
C GLY A 418 -12.42 -8.30 -2.95
N VAL A 419 -12.10 -7.18 -2.31
CA VAL A 419 -10.93 -7.08 -1.45
C VAL A 419 -11.18 -7.89 -0.17
N GLU A 420 -10.24 -8.75 0.18
CA GLU A 420 -10.28 -9.57 1.40
C GLU A 420 -9.70 -8.79 2.57
N PHE A 421 -10.42 -8.80 3.68
CA PHE A 421 -10.05 -8.08 4.90
C PHE A 421 -9.64 -9.06 6.00
N VAL A 422 -8.56 -8.73 6.70
CA VAL A 422 -8.06 -9.49 7.86
C VAL A 422 -8.98 -9.30 9.07
N SER A 423 -9.53 -8.10 9.23
CA SER A 423 -10.30 -7.72 10.40
C SER A 423 -11.49 -6.85 10.04
N ASP A 424 -12.38 -6.63 11.00
CA ASP A 424 -13.33 -5.54 10.97
C ASP A 424 -12.65 -4.22 11.37
N ILE A 425 -13.32 -3.09 11.04
CA ILE A 425 -12.87 -1.76 11.46
C ILE A 425 -12.71 -1.73 12.98
N THR A 426 -11.52 -1.40 13.44
CA THR A 426 -11.13 -1.47 14.84
C THR A 426 -10.62 -0.12 15.34
N PRO A 427 -11.06 0.38 16.51
CA PRO A 427 -10.50 1.60 17.11
C PRO A 427 -8.99 1.50 17.30
N CYS A 428 -8.25 2.52 16.86
CA CYS A 428 -6.79 2.59 16.90
C CYS A 428 -6.36 4.06 17.13
N CYS A 429 -5.24 4.37 17.69
CA CYS A 429 -4.13 3.61 18.26
C CYS A 429 -3.88 4.10 19.69
N SER A 430 -4.90 4.70 20.31
CA SER A 430 -4.86 5.31 21.65
C SER A 430 -5.74 4.56 22.67
N GLY A 431 -6.07 3.31 22.40
CA GLY A 431 -6.94 2.48 23.26
C GLY A 431 -8.39 2.39 22.75
N PRO A 432 -9.30 1.86 23.56
CA PRO A 432 -10.67 1.53 23.14
C PRO A 432 -11.53 2.74 22.76
N ASP A 433 -11.21 3.91 23.28
CA ASP A 433 -11.93 5.17 23.05
C ASP A 433 -11.28 6.04 21.95
N SER A 434 -10.41 5.44 21.15
CA SER A 434 -9.74 6.14 20.04
C SER A 434 -10.75 6.70 19.05
N SER A 435 -10.55 7.93 18.60
CA SER A 435 -11.34 8.54 17.53
C SER A 435 -10.94 8.05 16.14
N GLY A 436 -9.72 7.54 16.00
CA GLY A 436 -9.23 6.89 14.79
C GLY A 436 -9.55 5.41 14.78
N SER A 437 -9.56 4.83 13.60
CA SER A 437 -9.77 3.39 13.39
C SER A 437 -8.83 2.88 12.33
N ILE A 438 -8.59 1.57 12.36
CA ILE A 438 -7.87 0.85 11.31
C ILE A 438 -8.66 -0.36 10.84
N VAL A 439 -8.29 -0.84 9.66
CA VAL A 439 -8.66 -2.15 9.16
C VAL A 439 -7.52 -2.67 8.28
N ALA A 440 -7.14 -3.92 8.48
CA ALA A 440 -6.12 -4.58 7.68
C ALA A 440 -6.76 -5.47 6.60
N PHE A 441 -6.11 -5.55 5.45
CA PHE A 441 -6.55 -6.33 4.30
C PHE A 441 -5.34 -6.73 3.44
N TYR A 442 -5.57 -7.58 2.44
CA TYR A 442 -4.51 -8.11 1.60
C TYR A 442 -4.57 -7.51 0.19
N ASP A 443 -3.38 -7.29 -0.36
CA ASP A 443 -3.26 -7.14 -1.81
C ASP A 443 -3.40 -8.52 -2.50
N PRO A 444 -3.41 -8.60 -3.84
CA PRO A 444 -3.59 -9.87 -4.55
C PRO A 444 -2.52 -10.93 -4.32
N ASP A 445 -1.35 -10.57 -3.83
CA ASP A 445 -0.25 -11.47 -3.53
C ASP A 445 -0.15 -11.84 -2.03
N GLY A 446 -1.02 -11.24 -1.20
CA GLY A 446 -1.03 -11.47 0.24
C GLY A 446 -0.21 -10.45 1.05
N THR A 447 0.26 -9.38 0.42
CA THR A 447 0.90 -8.27 1.13
C THR A 447 -0.11 -7.56 2.02
N ILE A 448 0.23 -7.33 3.28
CA ILE A 448 -0.67 -6.69 4.23
C ILE A 448 -0.70 -5.18 4.01
N VAL A 449 -1.91 -4.65 3.89
CA VAL A 449 -2.20 -3.24 3.74
C VAL A 449 -3.22 -2.82 4.78
N GLU A 450 -3.18 -1.56 5.18
CA GLU A 450 -4.03 -1.01 6.22
C GLU A 450 -4.72 0.26 5.73
N LEU A 451 -6.01 0.41 6.04
CA LEU A 451 -6.65 1.72 6.06
C LEU A 451 -6.65 2.25 7.48
N ALA A 452 -6.10 3.45 7.64
CA ALA A 452 -6.20 4.22 8.87
C ALA A 452 -7.08 5.44 8.60
N GLY A 453 -8.13 5.61 9.38
CA GLY A 453 -9.06 6.68 9.09
C GLY A 453 -9.99 7.03 10.23
N GLN A 454 -10.89 7.92 9.91
CA GLN A 454 -11.91 8.42 10.82
C GLN A 454 -13.27 8.35 10.12
N THR A 455 -14.34 8.51 10.90
CA THR A 455 -15.67 8.70 10.32
C THR A 455 -15.71 10.02 9.52
N ALA A 456 -16.55 10.07 8.48
CA ALA A 456 -16.72 11.26 7.66
C ALA A 456 -16.98 12.54 8.48
N PHE A 457 -17.71 12.42 9.58
CA PHE A 457 -17.96 13.56 10.47
C PHE A 457 -16.68 14.08 11.14
N MET A 458 -15.85 13.19 11.68
CA MET A 458 -14.59 13.56 12.34
C MET A 458 -13.57 14.13 11.35
N SER A 459 -13.49 13.57 10.14
CA SER A 459 -12.63 14.09 9.08
C SER A 459 -13.02 15.51 8.68
N LYS A 460 -14.31 15.80 8.52
CA LYS A 460 -14.82 17.14 8.24
C LYS A 460 -14.52 18.14 9.38
N LEU A 461 -14.71 17.71 10.63
CA LEU A 461 -14.44 18.52 11.81
C LEU A 461 -12.96 18.90 11.88
N LEU A 462 -12.06 17.91 11.69
CA LEU A 462 -10.61 18.15 11.67
C LEU A 462 -10.21 19.07 10.53
N GLY A 463 -10.75 18.88 9.33
CA GLY A 463 -10.49 19.75 8.19
C GLY A 463 -10.84 21.23 8.48
N VAL A 464 -11.97 21.49 9.15
CA VAL A 464 -12.36 22.84 9.56
C VAL A 464 -11.42 23.38 10.65
N VAL A 465 -11.05 22.57 11.64
CA VAL A 465 -10.11 22.97 12.69
C VAL A 465 -8.75 23.32 12.10
N MET A 466 -8.23 22.51 11.19
CA MET A 466 -6.96 22.75 10.51
C MET A 466 -7.00 24.05 9.69
N TRP A 467 -8.11 24.29 8.97
CA TRP A 467 -8.30 25.53 8.22
C TRP A 467 -8.35 26.77 9.12
N LEU A 468 -8.90 26.65 10.33
CA LEU A 468 -8.94 27.77 11.30
C LEU A 468 -7.58 28.04 11.97
N MET A 469 -6.70 27.03 12.02
CA MET A 469 -5.37 27.14 12.66
C MET A 469 -4.25 27.55 11.68
N GLY A 470 -4.47 27.41 10.38
CA GLY A 470 -3.52 27.78 9.30
C GLY A 470 -3.84 29.09 8.68
#